data_d93b6a55fd0ddf53b6ead6cd268a00bc
#
_entry.id   d93b6a55fd0ddf53b6ead6cd268a00bc
#
_cell.length_a   1.000
_cell.length_b   1.000
_cell.length_c   1.000
_cell.angle_alpha   90.00
_cell.angle_beta   90.00
_cell.angle_gamma   90.00
#
_symmetry.space_group_name_H-M   'P 1'
#
loop_
_entity.id
_entity.type
_entity.pdbx_description
1 polymer ?
#
loop_
_entity_poly.entity_id
_entity_poly.type
_entity_poly.pdbx_seq_one_letter_code
_entity_poly.pdbx_strand_id
1 'polypeptide(L)'
;MTIRNNIVALELGLLQGEARKWLPKLTPQSLRRNPACSDKLWTVWCLPEIKSMLDVFHSMDSLTAEYFYTFLQFIEREQFASKMCDSRPDSTRALSSLWNADVNTKLENGDILLDLHVVDVRTDEGIAAICLESALDGGTPNFRIGDSVIMYRRNTERETAVTQQVIRCSVESFERNRIWLKLKNRQRNKDVFSVENQFA
;
A
#
# COMPACT_ATOMS: atom_id res chain seq x y z
N MET A 1 16.80 -4.06 -7.16
CA MET A 1 16.77 -5.38 -6.49
C MET A 1 17.11 -5.30 -5.00
N THR A 2 18.03 -4.46 -4.57
CA THR A 2 18.55 -4.40 -3.19
C THR A 2 17.53 -3.88 -2.14
N ILE A 3 16.73 -2.87 -2.45
CA ILE A 3 15.78 -2.26 -1.49
C ILE A 3 14.66 -3.23 -1.13
N ARG A 4 14.10 -3.91 -2.12
CA ARG A 4 13.03 -4.91 -1.90
C ARG A 4 13.51 -6.08 -1.03
N ASN A 5 14.73 -6.57 -1.28
CA ASN A 5 15.29 -7.67 -0.50
C ASN A 5 15.57 -7.25 0.96
N ASN A 6 15.99 -6.00 1.18
CA ASN A 6 16.22 -5.49 2.52
C ASN A 6 14.92 -5.30 3.31
N ILE A 7 13.84 -4.85 2.65
CA ILE A 7 12.52 -4.73 3.29
C ILE A 7 11.98 -6.12 3.66
N VAL A 8 12.06 -7.09 2.75
CA VAL A 8 11.65 -8.49 3.02
C VAL A 8 12.48 -9.11 4.14
N ALA A 9 13.80 -8.89 4.15
CA ALA A 9 14.68 -9.38 5.20
C ALA A 9 14.36 -8.74 6.57
N LEU A 10 14.04 -7.44 6.59
CA LEU A 10 13.63 -6.73 7.79
C LEU A 10 12.29 -7.26 8.32
N GLU A 11 11.31 -7.44 7.44
CA GLU A 11 9.99 -8.00 7.80
C GLU A 11 10.11 -9.44 8.32
N LEU A 12 10.93 -10.27 7.67
CA LEU A 12 11.21 -11.64 8.15
C LEU A 12 11.94 -11.64 9.49
N GLY A 13 12.86 -10.70 9.73
CA GLY A 13 13.53 -10.53 11.01
C GLY A 13 12.55 -10.19 12.14
N LEU A 14 11.59 -9.31 11.89
CA LEU A 14 10.51 -8.99 12.83
C LEU A 14 9.64 -10.21 13.13
N LEU A 15 9.27 -11.00 12.11
CA LEU A 15 8.51 -12.24 12.26
C LEU A 15 9.24 -13.30 13.10
N GLN A 16 10.56 -13.28 13.10
CA GLN A 16 11.40 -14.21 13.88
C GLN A 16 11.63 -13.76 15.33
N GLY A 17 10.96 -12.69 15.77
CA GLY A 17 11.10 -12.17 17.12
C GLY A 17 12.34 -11.33 17.37
N GLU A 18 12.88 -10.70 16.33
CA GLU A 18 14.01 -9.76 16.44
C GLU A 18 13.72 -8.60 17.40
N ALA A 19 12.48 -8.13 17.46
CA ALA A 19 12.06 -7.10 18.41
C ALA A 19 12.36 -7.50 19.86
N ARG A 20 12.11 -8.76 20.22
CA ARG A 20 12.42 -9.32 21.55
C ARG A 20 13.91 -9.29 21.87
N LYS A 21 14.78 -9.45 20.86
CA LYS A 21 16.24 -9.42 21.03
C LYS A 21 16.79 -8.03 21.17
N TRP A 22 16.24 -7.07 20.43
CA TRP A 22 16.82 -5.75 20.27
C TRP A 22 16.21 -4.69 21.17
N LEU A 23 14.89 -4.68 21.36
CA LEU A 23 14.20 -3.67 22.18
C LEU A 23 14.77 -3.54 23.61
N PRO A 24 15.06 -4.63 24.33
CA PRO A 24 15.64 -4.52 25.66
C PRO A 24 17.05 -3.93 25.67
N LYS A 25 17.76 -4.01 24.55
CA LYS A 25 19.15 -3.51 24.41
C LYS A 25 19.22 -2.06 23.92
N LEU A 26 18.11 -1.54 23.43
CA LEU A 26 18.04 -0.16 23.00
C LEU A 26 18.01 0.76 24.23
N THR A 27 19.02 1.60 24.34
CA THR A 27 19.13 2.60 25.39
C THR A 27 19.33 3.98 24.75
N PRO A 28 19.03 5.07 25.46
CA PRO A 28 19.33 6.42 24.97
C PRO A 28 20.80 6.60 24.57
N GLN A 29 21.71 5.91 25.25
CA GLN A 29 23.14 5.93 24.94
C GLN A 29 23.46 5.17 23.65
N SER A 30 22.84 4.00 23.41
CA SER A 30 23.04 3.24 22.18
C SER A 30 22.48 4.01 20.97
N LEU A 31 21.36 4.68 21.14
CA LEU A 31 20.75 5.51 20.08
C LEU A 31 21.62 6.72 19.70
N ARG A 32 22.27 7.35 20.67
CA ARG A 32 23.17 8.49 20.42
C ARG A 32 24.42 8.09 19.63
N ARG A 33 24.81 6.84 19.63
CA ARG A 33 25.92 6.32 18.83
C ARG A 33 25.57 6.09 17.35
N ASN A 34 24.30 6.22 16.97
CA ASN A 34 23.88 6.08 15.59
C ASN A 34 24.46 7.25 14.75
N PRO A 35 25.05 6.99 13.58
CA PRO A 35 25.57 8.03 12.68
C PRO A 35 24.53 9.09 12.30
N ALA A 36 23.25 8.74 12.24
CA ALA A 36 22.16 9.68 12.00
C ALA A 36 21.96 10.70 13.13
N CYS A 37 22.57 10.53 14.31
CA CYS A 37 22.47 11.45 15.42
C CYS A 37 23.10 12.83 15.18
N SER A 38 23.83 13.02 14.10
CA SER A 38 24.31 14.35 13.66
C SER A 38 23.21 15.17 12.96
N ASP A 39 22.14 14.53 12.52
CA ASP A 39 21.01 15.18 11.87
C ASP A 39 20.12 15.89 12.90
N LYS A 40 19.80 17.16 12.62
CA LYS A 40 18.92 17.98 13.45
C LYS A 40 17.51 17.40 13.60
N LEU A 41 16.97 16.81 12.53
CA LEU A 41 15.67 16.12 12.58
C LEU A 41 15.69 14.96 13.58
N TRP A 42 16.75 14.17 13.54
CA TRP A 42 16.93 13.03 14.44
C TRP A 42 17.07 13.47 15.89
N THR A 43 17.96 14.43 16.16
CA THR A 43 18.28 14.85 17.53
C THR A 43 17.15 15.62 18.21
N VAL A 44 16.43 16.46 17.47
CA VAL A 44 15.39 17.35 18.01
C VAL A 44 14.02 16.69 18.08
N TRP A 45 13.68 15.88 17.08
CA TRP A 45 12.32 15.33 16.97
C TRP A 45 12.26 13.83 17.25
N CYS A 46 13.07 13.02 16.58
CA CYS A 46 12.94 11.56 16.68
C CYS A 46 13.49 11.01 18.00
N LEU A 47 14.64 11.49 18.45
CA LEU A 47 15.30 10.93 19.63
C LEU A 47 14.49 11.12 20.94
N PRO A 48 13.88 12.29 21.21
CA PRO A 48 13.02 12.45 22.38
C PRO A 48 11.80 11.53 22.39
N GLU A 49 11.13 11.36 21.23
CA GLU A 49 9.97 10.46 21.11
C GLU A 49 10.37 9.00 21.35
N ILE A 50 11.46 8.56 20.72
CA ILE A 50 11.98 7.20 20.91
C ILE A 50 12.38 6.98 22.37
N LYS A 51 13.01 7.97 22.99
CA LYS A 51 13.36 7.89 24.42
C LYS A 51 12.14 7.73 25.30
N SER A 52 11.10 8.55 25.10
CA SER A 52 9.85 8.45 25.85
C SER A 52 9.20 7.07 25.72
N MET A 53 9.19 6.53 24.52
CA MET A 53 8.68 5.17 24.26
C MET A 53 9.52 4.10 24.98
N LEU A 54 10.85 4.20 24.91
CA LEU A 54 11.75 3.26 25.59
C LEU A 54 11.66 3.34 27.12
N ASP A 55 11.46 4.52 27.67
CA ASP A 55 11.29 4.70 29.13
C ASP A 55 10.04 3.94 29.62
N VAL A 56 8.92 4.04 28.88
CA VAL A 56 7.70 3.25 29.15
C VAL A 56 7.99 1.77 29.02
N PHE A 57 8.65 1.37 27.95
CA PHE A 57 8.97 -0.03 27.67
C PHE A 57 9.84 -0.66 28.77
N HIS A 58 10.90 0.05 29.20
CA HIS A 58 11.80 -0.44 30.26
C HIS A 58 11.18 -0.42 31.65
N SER A 59 10.08 0.31 31.85
CA SER A 59 9.33 0.32 33.13
C SER A 59 8.29 -0.79 33.24
N MET A 60 8.04 -1.55 32.16
CA MET A 60 7.07 -2.64 32.17
C MET A 60 7.54 -3.82 33.03
N ASP A 61 6.62 -4.43 33.75
CA ASP A 61 6.86 -5.73 34.39
C ASP A 61 7.06 -6.84 33.34
N SER A 62 7.59 -7.97 33.76
CA SER A 62 7.92 -9.08 32.86
C SER A 62 6.71 -9.66 32.12
N LEU A 63 5.55 -9.71 32.77
CA LEU A 63 4.32 -10.25 32.16
C LEU A 63 3.79 -9.30 31.08
N THR A 64 3.76 -8.01 31.37
CA THR A 64 3.34 -6.97 30.42
C THR A 64 4.28 -6.91 29.23
N ALA A 65 5.58 -7.00 29.45
CA ALA A 65 6.58 -7.04 28.37
C ALA A 65 6.40 -8.28 27.48
N GLU A 66 6.16 -9.46 28.07
CA GLU A 66 5.91 -10.69 27.32
C GLU A 66 4.63 -10.61 26.48
N TYR A 67 3.55 -10.06 27.05
CA TYR A 67 2.31 -9.81 26.33
C TYR A 67 2.55 -8.84 25.14
N PHE A 68 3.28 -7.75 25.38
CA PHE A 68 3.61 -6.79 24.35
C PHE A 68 4.36 -7.42 23.17
N TYR A 69 5.40 -8.21 23.44
CA TYR A 69 6.14 -8.91 22.39
C TYR A 69 5.30 -9.89 21.61
N THR A 70 4.48 -10.66 22.32
CA THR A 70 3.60 -11.67 21.70
C THR A 70 2.59 -11.00 20.78
N PHE A 71 2.01 -9.89 21.24
CA PHE A 71 1.01 -9.16 20.47
C PHE A 71 1.65 -8.42 19.28
N LEU A 72 2.83 -7.83 19.46
CA LEU A 72 3.59 -7.24 18.35
C LEU A 72 3.91 -8.29 17.28
N GLN A 73 4.38 -9.46 17.68
CA GLN A 73 4.66 -10.55 16.75
C GLN A 73 3.39 -11.04 16.02
N PHE A 74 2.26 -11.07 16.71
CA PHE A 74 0.97 -11.37 16.09
C PHE A 74 0.60 -10.33 15.02
N ILE A 75 0.66 -9.04 15.35
CA ILE A 75 0.36 -7.96 14.40
C ILE A 75 1.26 -8.04 13.16
N GLU A 76 2.56 -8.24 13.35
CA GLU A 76 3.50 -8.36 12.22
C GLU A 76 3.19 -9.57 11.33
N ARG A 77 2.82 -10.71 11.91
CA ARG A 77 2.38 -11.90 11.17
C ARG A 77 1.12 -11.64 10.36
N GLU A 78 0.13 -10.98 10.94
CA GLU A 78 -1.11 -10.64 10.26
C GLU A 78 -0.87 -9.64 9.12
N GLN A 79 -0.03 -8.63 9.34
CA GLN A 79 0.35 -7.68 8.31
C GLN A 79 1.13 -8.36 7.17
N PHE A 80 2.01 -9.29 7.51
CA PHE A 80 2.74 -10.07 6.52
C PHE A 80 1.80 -10.98 5.73
N ALA A 81 0.93 -11.73 6.41
CA ALA A 81 -0.05 -12.59 5.78
C ALA A 81 -1.02 -11.81 4.86
N SER A 82 -1.41 -10.60 5.25
CA SER A 82 -2.25 -9.74 4.40
C SER A 82 -1.52 -9.22 3.15
N LYS A 83 -0.20 -9.08 3.20
CA LYS A 83 0.62 -8.64 2.06
C LYS A 83 1.04 -9.81 1.16
N MET A 84 1.26 -10.98 1.72
CA MET A 84 1.68 -12.17 0.99
C MET A 84 0.46 -13.02 0.67
N CYS A 85 0.27 -13.35 -0.59
CA CYS A 85 -0.68 -14.39 -0.97
C CYS A 85 -0.23 -15.71 -0.34
N ASP A 86 -1.02 -16.24 0.57
CA ASP A 86 -0.90 -17.66 0.90
C ASP A 86 -1.25 -18.43 -0.39
N SER A 87 -0.42 -19.40 -0.76
CA SER A 87 -0.55 -20.19 -1.99
C SER A 87 -1.82 -21.04 -2.08
N ARG A 88 -2.84 -20.73 -1.27
CA ARG A 88 -4.12 -21.41 -1.26
C ARG A 88 -5.05 -20.81 -2.32
N PRO A 89 -5.74 -21.65 -3.10
CA PRO A 89 -6.64 -21.17 -4.16
C PRO A 89 -7.77 -20.25 -3.66
N ASP A 90 -8.08 -20.24 -2.38
CA ASP A 90 -9.15 -19.44 -1.77
C ASP A 90 -8.70 -18.07 -1.22
N SER A 91 -7.42 -17.72 -1.31
CA SER A 91 -6.91 -16.45 -0.76
C SER A 91 -7.01 -15.29 -1.75
N THR A 92 -8.13 -15.14 -2.44
CA THR A 92 -8.39 -14.06 -3.41
C THR A 92 -8.45 -12.65 -2.82
N ARG A 93 -8.32 -12.52 -1.49
CA ARG A 93 -8.48 -11.25 -0.77
C ARG A 93 -7.18 -10.60 -0.29
N ALA A 94 -6.03 -11.20 -0.54
CA ALA A 94 -4.76 -10.61 -0.12
C ALA A 94 -4.32 -9.50 -1.07
N LEU A 95 -3.68 -8.44 -0.55
CA LEU A 95 -3.16 -7.32 -1.35
C LEU A 95 -2.21 -7.77 -2.47
N SER A 96 -1.55 -8.91 -2.32
CA SER A 96 -0.70 -9.49 -3.36
C SER A 96 -1.49 -10.04 -4.54
N SER A 97 -2.75 -10.42 -4.38
CA SER A 97 -3.61 -10.84 -5.48
C SER A 97 -3.89 -9.71 -6.45
N LEU A 98 -3.95 -8.45 -5.96
CA LEU A 98 -4.06 -7.27 -6.82
C LEU A 98 -2.91 -7.16 -7.82
N TRP A 99 -1.72 -7.65 -7.46
CA TRP A 99 -0.52 -7.56 -8.30
C TRP A 99 -0.30 -8.81 -9.14
N ASN A 100 -0.53 -9.99 -8.58
CA ASN A 100 -0.08 -11.27 -9.13
C ASN A 100 -1.20 -12.15 -9.69
N ALA A 101 -2.47 -11.92 -9.33
CA ALA A 101 -3.56 -12.72 -9.86
C ALA A 101 -3.76 -12.46 -11.37
N ASP A 102 -4.14 -13.51 -12.08
CA ASP A 102 -4.51 -13.43 -13.49
C ASP A 102 -5.68 -12.49 -13.73
N VAL A 103 -5.68 -11.83 -14.89
CA VAL A 103 -6.71 -10.85 -15.27
C VAL A 103 -8.11 -11.48 -15.30
N ASN A 104 -8.23 -12.71 -15.80
CA ASN A 104 -9.51 -13.41 -15.87
C ASN A 104 -10.09 -13.66 -14.48
N THR A 105 -9.25 -14.12 -13.54
CA THR A 105 -9.64 -14.29 -12.13
C THR A 105 -10.12 -12.99 -11.50
N LYS A 106 -9.44 -11.88 -11.78
CA LYS A 106 -9.85 -10.55 -11.30
C LYS A 106 -11.18 -10.09 -11.89
N LEU A 107 -11.42 -10.38 -13.17
CA LEU A 107 -12.69 -10.09 -13.85
C LEU A 107 -13.84 -10.89 -13.24
N GLU A 108 -13.64 -12.19 -13.06
CA GLU A 108 -14.64 -13.08 -12.45
C GLU A 108 -15.02 -12.64 -11.03
N ASN A 109 -14.05 -12.14 -10.27
CA ASN A 109 -14.28 -11.63 -8.92
C ASN A 109 -14.82 -10.19 -8.88
N GLY A 110 -14.85 -9.48 -10.01
CA GLY A 110 -15.19 -8.05 -10.05
C GLY A 110 -14.12 -7.15 -9.44
N ASP A 111 -12.88 -7.63 -9.32
CA ASP A 111 -11.75 -6.91 -8.70
C ASP A 111 -11.00 -6.00 -9.69
N ILE A 112 -11.37 -6.01 -10.96
CA ILE A 112 -10.80 -5.17 -12.02
C ILE A 112 -11.87 -4.71 -13.00
N LEU A 113 -11.72 -3.49 -13.49
CA LEU A 113 -12.41 -2.98 -14.65
C LEU A 113 -11.41 -2.81 -15.78
N LEU A 114 -11.77 -3.17 -16.99
CA LEU A 114 -10.93 -3.07 -18.18
C LEU A 114 -11.53 -2.10 -19.20
N ASP A 115 -10.69 -1.72 -20.16
CA ASP A 115 -11.07 -0.93 -21.33
C ASP A 115 -11.75 0.40 -20.96
N LEU A 116 -11.22 1.03 -19.91
CA LEU A 116 -11.70 2.31 -19.42
C LEU A 116 -11.07 3.45 -20.21
N HIS A 117 -11.90 4.38 -20.67
CA HIS A 117 -11.47 5.60 -21.36
C HIS A 117 -11.78 6.83 -20.53
N VAL A 118 -10.89 7.82 -20.57
CA VAL A 118 -11.12 9.11 -19.89
C VAL A 118 -12.16 9.91 -20.68
N VAL A 119 -13.26 10.27 -20.03
CA VAL A 119 -14.34 11.09 -20.61
C VAL A 119 -14.41 12.47 -20.01
N ASP A 120 -13.95 12.66 -18.78
CA ASP A 120 -13.92 13.97 -18.13
C ASP A 120 -12.81 14.05 -17.08
N VAL A 121 -12.36 15.28 -16.78
CA VAL A 121 -11.33 15.55 -15.77
C VAL A 121 -11.70 16.78 -14.94
N ARG A 122 -11.54 16.69 -13.62
CA ARG A 122 -11.61 17.84 -12.72
C ARG A 122 -10.20 18.29 -12.37
N THR A 123 -9.95 19.59 -12.59
CA THR A 123 -8.65 20.22 -12.34
C THR A 123 -8.74 21.16 -11.14
N ASP A 124 -7.75 21.04 -10.24
CA ASP A 124 -7.52 21.94 -9.13
C ASP A 124 -6.00 21.98 -8.88
N GLU A 125 -5.31 23.00 -9.44
CA GLU A 125 -3.84 23.05 -9.49
C GLU A 125 -3.16 21.78 -10.06
N GLY A 126 -3.81 21.16 -11.04
CA GLY A 126 -3.50 19.86 -11.63
C GLY A 126 -4.75 18.98 -11.70
N ILE A 127 -4.66 17.82 -12.33
CA ILE A 127 -5.78 16.87 -12.40
C ILE A 127 -5.98 16.26 -11.03
N ALA A 128 -7.13 16.53 -10.42
CA ALA A 128 -7.50 16.06 -9.08
C ALA A 128 -8.44 14.85 -9.13
N ALA A 129 -9.33 14.79 -10.12
CA ALA A 129 -10.22 13.66 -10.34
C ALA A 129 -10.45 13.42 -11.82
N ILE A 130 -10.78 12.20 -12.17
CA ILE A 130 -11.05 11.76 -13.54
C ILE A 130 -12.34 10.96 -13.58
N CYS A 131 -13.06 11.09 -14.68
CA CYS A 131 -14.19 10.25 -15.03
C CYS A 131 -13.76 9.26 -16.09
N LEU A 132 -13.92 8.00 -15.82
CA LEU A 132 -13.66 6.90 -16.73
C LEU A 132 -14.97 6.26 -17.16
N GLU A 133 -15.07 5.90 -18.41
CA GLU A 133 -16.20 5.17 -18.99
C GLU A 133 -15.73 3.82 -19.52
N SER A 134 -16.46 2.77 -19.18
CA SER A 134 -16.23 1.44 -19.74
C SER A 134 -16.96 1.29 -21.06
N ALA A 135 -16.26 0.78 -22.06
CA ALA A 135 -16.85 0.44 -23.37
C ALA A 135 -17.72 -0.83 -23.31
N LEU A 136 -17.53 -1.65 -22.28
CA LEU A 136 -18.25 -2.92 -22.12
C LEU A 136 -19.37 -2.76 -21.09
N ASP A 137 -20.56 -3.23 -21.42
CA ASP A 137 -21.64 -3.52 -20.45
C ASP A 137 -21.22 -4.70 -19.54
N GLY A 138 -20.03 -4.59 -18.96
CA GLY A 138 -19.37 -5.67 -18.26
C GLY A 138 -19.58 -5.58 -16.77
N GLY A 139 -20.35 -6.48 -16.23
CA GLY A 139 -20.37 -6.89 -14.83
C GLY A 139 -20.45 -5.77 -13.78
N THR A 140 -21.14 -6.01 -12.71
CA THR A 140 -21.13 -5.12 -11.55
C THR A 140 -19.77 -5.23 -10.84
N PRO A 141 -18.93 -4.19 -10.87
CA PRO A 141 -17.66 -4.24 -10.14
C PRO A 141 -17.92 -4.34 -8.64
N ASN A 142 -17.04 -5.03 -7.94
CA ASN A 142 -17.10 -5.18 -6.49
C ASN A 142 -16.48 -3.96 -5.75
N PHE A 143 -16.52 -2.78 -6.37
CA PHE A 143 -16.00 -1.54 -5.76
C PHE A 143 -17.12 -0.75 -5.10
N ARG A 144 -16.77 -0.09 -4.00
CA ARG A 144 -17.67 0.79 -3.25
C ARG A 144 -17.14 2.22 -3.27
N ILE A 145 -18.03 3.17 -3.10
CA ILE A 145 -17.63 4.58 -2.90
C ILE A 145 -16.75 4.66 -1.66
N GLY A 146 -15.57 5.31 -1.82
CA GLY A 146 -14.55 5.43 -0.79
C GLY A 146 -13.44 4.38 -0.87
N ASP A 147 -13.59 3.31 -1.65
CA ASP A 147 -12.55 2.31 -1.81
C ASP A 147 -11.28 2.90 -2.43
N SER A 148 -10.14 2.45 -1.92
CA SER A 148 -8.85 2.77 -2.52
C SER A 148 -8.55 1.80 -3.65
N VAL A 149 -8.37 2.34 -4.84
CA VAL A 149 -8.08 1.59 -6.06
C VAL A 149 -6.75 2.03 -6.68
N ILE A 150 -6.19 1.19 -7.50
CA ILE A 150 -5.06 1.54 -8.35
C ILE A 150 -5.53 1.56 -9.80
N MET A 151 -5.08 2.54 -10.54
CA MET A 151 -5.32 2.67 -11.96
C MET A 151 -3.98 2.64 -12.69
N TYR A 152 -3.92 1.98 -13.83
CA TYR A 152 -2.75 1.95 -14.70
C TYR A 152 -3.16 1.92 -16.16
N ARG A 153 -2.26 2.39 -17.04
CA ARG A 153 -2.47 2.34 -18.48
C ARG A 153 -2.42 0.89 -18.95
N ARG A 154 -3.37 0.50 -19.79
CA ARG A 154 -3.47 -0.84 -20.37
C ARG A 154 -3.94 -0.76 -21.81
N ASN A 155 -3.06 -0.36 -22.72
CA ASN A 155 -3.32 -0.33 -24.14
C ASN A 155 -3.15 -1.71 -24.81
N THR A 156 -2.49 -2.64 -24.14
CA THR A 156 -2.25 -4.01 -24.61
C THR A 156 -2.44 -5.00 -23.46
N GLU A 157 -2.76 -6.26 -23.80
CA GLU A 157 -2.94 -7.33 -22.79
C GLU A 157 -1.70 -7.61 -21.94
N ARG A 158 -0.49 -7.27 -22.45
CA ARG A 158 0.78 -7.47 -21.73
C ARG A 158 1.05 -6.42 -20.66
N GLU A 159 0.33 -5.31 -20.70
CA GLU A 159 0.47 -4.24 -19.73
C GLU A 159 -0.32 -4.58 -18.47
N THR A 160 0.37 -4.58 -17.34
CA THR A 160 -0.17 -4.93 -16.03
C THR A 160 0.20 -3.87 -14.99
N ALA A 161 -0.43 -3.90 -13.83
CA ALA A 161 -0.07 -3.03 -12.71
C ALA A 161 1.40 -3.16 -12.26
N VAL A 162 2.05 -4.29 -12.58
CA VAL A 162 3.47 -4.53 -12.26
C VAL A 162 4.40 -3.90 -13.29
N THR A 163 3.96 -3.81 -14.55
CA THR A 163 4.78 -3.31 -15.67
C THR A 163 4.56 -1.83 -15.98
N GLN A 164 3.43 -1.27 -15.55
CA GLN A 164 3.05 0.11 -15.81
C GLN A 164 3.14 0.98 -14.56
N GLN A 165 3.16 2.29 -14.77
CA GLN A 165 3.02 3.26 -13.68
C GLN A 165 1.62 3.18 -13.10
N VAL A 166 1.52 2.95 -11.80
CA VAL A 166 0.24 2.91 -11.09
C VAL A 166 -0.09 4.28 -10.50
N ILE A 167 -1.35 4.65 -10.61
CA ILE A 167 -1.92 5.87 -10.02
C ILE A 167 -2.88 5.44 -8.92
N ARG A 168 -2.65 5.93 -7.71
CA ARG A 168 -3.53 5.63 -6.57
C ARG A 168 -4.72 6.57 -6.59
N CYS A 169 -5.90 6.01 -6.50
CA CYS A 169 -7.16 6.73 -6.53
C CYS A 169 -8.08 6.25 -5.40
N SER A 170 -9.15 6.98 -5.18
CA SER A 170 -10.32 6.53 -4.43
C SER A 170 -11.56 6.68 -5.27
N VAL A 171 -12.47 5.73 -5.15
CA VAL A 171 -13.76 5.77 -5.84
C VAL A 171 -14.62 6.87 -5.25
N GLU A 172 -15.05 7.82 -6.07
CA GLU A 172 -15.89 8.95 -5.65
C GLU A 172 -17.37 8.71 -5.95
N SER A 173 -17.68 8.20 -7.14
CA SER A 173 -19.04 7.81 -7.53
C SER A 173 -19.06 6.82 -8.68
N PHE A 174 -20.18 6.10 -8.79
CA PHE A 174 -20.53 5.24 -9.93
C PHE A 174 -21.82 5.74 -10.57
N GLU A 175 -21.83 5.87 -11.90
CA GLU A 175 -22.99 6.22 -12.70
C GLU A 175 -23.09 5.29 -13.90
N ARG A 176 -23.87 4.23 -13.80
CA ARG A 176 -24.03 3.20 -14.85
C ARG A 176 -22.67 2.63 -15.31
N ASN A 177 -22.15 3.11 -16.46
CA ASN A 177 -20.87 2.69 -17.06
C ASN A 177 -19.72 3.68 -16.77
N ARG A 178 -19.95 4.69 -15.92
CA ARG A 178 -18.95 5.70 -15.55
C ARG A 178 -18.53 5.57 -14.11
N ILE A 179 -17.24 5.76 -13.88
CA ILE A 179 -16.65 5.81 -12.54
C ILE A 179 -15.86 7.11 -12.37
N TRP A 180 -16.15 7.84 -11.29
CA TRP A 180 -15.32 8.96 -10.88
C TRP A 180 -14.27 8.50 -9.89
N LEU A 181 -13.01 8.77 -10.22
CA LEU A 181 -11.86 8.46 -9.40
C LEU A 181 -11.18 9.76 -8.96
N LYS A 182 -11.07 9.95 -7.65
CA LYS A 182 -10.27 11.03 -7.07
C LYS A 182 -8.83 10.56 -6.94
N LEU A 183 -7.88 11.29 -7.52
CA LEU A 183 -6.46 10.99 -7.45
C LEU A 183 -5.91 11.29 -6.06
N LYS A 184 -5.14 10.39 -5.47
CA LYS A 184 -4.47 10.62 -4.19
C LYS A 184 -3.42 11.72 -4.29
N ASN A 185 -2.73 11.79 -5.43
CA ASN A 185 -1.77 12.84 -5.75
C ASN A 185 -2.21 13.52 -7.04
N ARG A 186 -2.28 14.85 -7.04
CA ARG A 186 -2.62 15.63 -8.22
C ARG A 186 -1.62 15.36 -9.35
N GLN A 187 -2.11 15.11 -10.55
CA GLN A 187 -1.27 14.86 -11.71
C GLN A 187 -1.13 16.14 -12.54
N ARG A 188 0.11 16.55 -12.76
CA ARG A 188 0.41 17.75 -13.56
C ARG A 188 0.56 17.45 -15.04
N ASN A 189 1.01 16.24 -15.38
CA ASN A 189 1.12 15.83 -16.77
C ASN A 189 -0.24 15.38 -17.31
N LYS A 190 -0.80 16.17 -18.23
CA LYS A 190 -2.11 15.90 -18.86
C LYS A 190 -2.06 14.76 -19.86
N ASP A 191 -0.90 14.51 -20.47
CA ASP A 191 -0.74 13.48 -21.50
C ASP A 191 -0.95 12.06 -20.97
N VAL A 192 -0.79 11.88 -19.64
CA VAL A 192 -1.09 10.60 -18.98
C VAL A 192 -2.54 10.17 -19.21
N PHE A 193 -3.45 11.15 -19.26
CA PHE A 193 -4.89 10.93 -19.43
C PHE A 193 -5.38 11.29 -20.84
N SER A 194 -4.55 11.04 -21.84
CA SER A 194 -4.94 11.17 -23.24
C SER A 194 -6.12 10.26 -23.56
N VAL A 195 -7.02 10.73 -24.41
CA VAL A 195 -8.19 9.97 -24.88
C VAL A 195 -7.79 8.68 -25.63
N GLU A 196 -6.57 8.63 -26.15
CA GLU A 196 -6.03 7.46 -26.85
C GLU A 196 -5.60 6.34 -25.89
N ASN A 197 -5.45 6.63 -24.59
CA ASN A 197 -5.04 5.66 -23.60
C ASN A 197 -6.25 4.91 -23.01
N GLN A 198 -6.09 3.60 -22.90
CA GLN A 198 -6.99 2.73 -22.15
C GLN A 198 -6.42 2.48 -20.77
N PHE A 199 -7.31 2.25 -19.80
CA PHE A 199 -6.96 2.03 -18.40
C PHE A 199 -7.61 0.77 -17.87
N ALA A 200 -7.01 0.23 -16.80
CA ALA A 200 -7.55 -0.82 -15.97
C ALA A 200 -7.33 -0.51 -14.49
#